data_47cce8e76c0ad8d1e3aa4fe4966b2135
#
_entry.id   47cce8e76c0ad8d1e3aa4fe4966b2135
#
_cell.length_a   1.000
_cell.length_b   1.000
_cell.length_c   1.000
_cell.angle_alpha   90.00
_cell.angle_beta   90.00
_cell.angle_gamma   90.00
#
_symmetry.space_group_name_H-M   'P 1'
#
loop_
_entity.id
_entity.type
_entity.pdbx_description
1 polymer ?
#
loop_
_entity_poly.entity_id
_entity_poly.type
_entity_poly.pdbx_seq_one_letter_code
_entity_poly.pdbx_strand_id
1 'polypeptide(L)'
;EQELIGYDTYCEIIEELKQVEGIDVFRTAVSYAGREVYAIWLKPEYKGYLSMTKRLTRCPSEVINARHHANEVSSTNASLILLKKLLTEDIYRDLPEKLNLVLVPMENVDGAAIHYELQKEHPNWKLHVARFNSIGKEFYYEHFRPDTIHSEAMGLTRLFEKFVPDMIVDNHGVPSHEWEQQFSGYTSPSYKGFWLPSSLLYGYFWYVTNPEYKDNYRVNKEMEDVIADKIAEDEEM
;
A
#
# COMPACT_ATOMS: atom_id res chain seq x y z
N GLU A 1 17.45 2.01 1.86
CA GLU A 1 16.50 0.87 2.02
C GLU A 1 16.14 0.61 3.48
N GLN A 2 17.00 0.98 4.43
CA GLN A 2 16.80 0.75 5.87
C GLN A 2 16.39 2.01 6.64
N GLU A 3 16.21 3.12 5.96
CA GLU A 3 15.84 4.40 6.59
C GLU A 3 14.32 4.50 6.74
N LEU A 4 13.90 4.98 7.90
CA LEU A 4 12.51 5.30 8.16
C LEU A 4 12.10 6.54 7.36
N ILE A 5 11.16 6.37 6.43
CA ILE A 5 10.60 7.47 5.64
C ILE A 5 9.48 8.15 6.45
N GLY A 6 9.76 9.37 6.91
CA GLY A 6 8.76 10.27 7.48
C GLY A 6 8.00 11.05 6.41
N TYR A 7 6.99 11.84 6.83
CA TYR A 7 6.16 12.57 5.87
C TYR A 7 6.95 13.62 5.07
N ASP A 8 7.91 14.32 5.70
CA ASP A 8 8.69 15.35 5.01
C ASP A 8 9.59 14.74 3.93
N THR A 9 10.33 13.68 4.28
CA THR A 9 11.14 12.91 3.30
C THR A 9 10.27 12.33 2.18
N TYR A 10 9.07 11.84 2.52
CA TYR A 10 8.12 11.38 1.51
C TYR A 10 7.73 12.50 0.54
N CYS A 11 7.45 13.71 1.02
CA CYS A 11 7.16 14.87 0.17
C CYS A 11 8.34 15.22 -0.75
N GLU A 12 9.58 15.20 -0.24
CA GLU A 12 10.78 15.42 -1.05
C GLU A 12 10.88 14.38 -2.19
N ILE A 13 10.69 13.11 -1.90
CA ILE A 13 10.66 12.03 -2.89
C ILE A 13 9.54 12.27 -3.92
N ILE A 14 8.35 12.66 -3.49
CA ILE A 14 7.23 12.96 -4.38
C ILE A 14 7.57 14.11 -5.34
N GLU A 15 8.22 15.17 -4.87
CA GLU A 15 8.62 16.28 -5.73
C GLU A 15 9.66 15.86 -6.78
N GLU A 16 10.61 15.01 -6.43
CA GLU A 16 11.53 14.41 -7.39
C GLU A 16 10.81 13.52 -8.41
N LEU A 17 9.90 12.69 -7.96
CA LEU A 17 9.14 11.78 -8.82
C LEU A 17 8.24 12.51 -9.83
N LYS A 18 7.76 13.72 -9.52
CA LYS A 18 7.00 14.55 -10.47
C LYS A 18 7.82 14.93 -11.73
N GLN A 19 9.14 14.84 -11.68
CA GLN A 19 10.03 15.13 -12.79
C GLN A 19 10.43 13.90 -13.60
N VAL A 20 10.05 12.71 -13.16
CA VAL A 20 10.41 11.44 -13.79
C VAL A 20 9.47 11.15 -14.97
N GLU A 21 10.05 10.86 -16.12
CA GLU A 21 9.29 10.42 -17.30
C GLU A 21 8.68 9.03 -17.09
N GLY A 22 7.55 8.76 -17.74
CA GLY A 22 6.87 7.45 -17.66
C GLY A 22 5.95 7.27 -16.46
N ILE A 23 5.90 8.23 -15.54
CA ILE A 23 4.97 8.22 -14.42
C ILE A 23 4.11 9.48 -14.36
N ASP A 24 3.00 9.40 -13.62
CA ASP A 24 2.13 10.52 -13.30
C ASP A 24 1.90 10.55 -11.80
N VAL A 25 2.32 11.62 -11.15
CA VAL A 25 2.17 11.81 -9.72
C VAL A 25 1.06 12.80 -9.46
N PHE A 26 0.04 12.38 -8.72
CA PHE A 26 -1.10 13.24 -8.45
C PHE A 26 -1.64 13.05 -7.03
N ARG A 27 -2.20 14.12 -6.49
CA ARG A 27 -2.83 14.12 -5.17
C ARG A 27 -4.19 13.43 -5.22
N THR A 28 -4.42 12.49 -4.31
CA THR A 28 -5.70 11.77 -4.15
C THR A 28 -6.56 12.35 -3.04
N ALA A 29 -5.92 12.83 -1.98
CA ALA A 29 -6.60 13.38 -0.81
C ALA A 29 -5.73 14.43 -0.10
N VAL A 30 -6.37 15.13 0.83
CA VAL A 30 -5.71 15.94 1.86
C VAL A 30 -6.26 15.46 3.20
N SER A 31 -5.39 15.04 4.11
CA SER A 31 -5.77 14.53 5.43
C SER A 31 -6.40 15.60 6.31
N TYR A 32 -6.96 15.18 7.43
CA TYR A 32 -7.52 16.12 8.40
C TYR A 32 -6.50 17.13 8.95
N ALA A 33 -5.24 16.72 9.12
CA ALA A 33 -4.16 17.61 9.54
C ALA A 33 -3.53 18.42 8.38
N GLY A 34 -4.12 18.37 7.18
CA GLY A 34 -3.69 19.17 6.02
C GLY A 34 -2.54 18.55 5.21
N ARG A 35 -2.20 17.27 5.42
CA ARG A 35 -1.15 16.57 4.68
C ARG A 35 -1.71 15.95 3.41
N GLU A 36 -0.92 16.01 2.35
CA GLU A 36 -1.32 15.48 1.03
C GLU A 36 -0.99 14.01 0.89
N VAL A 37 -1.96 13.24 0.37
CA VAL A 37 -1.80 11.84 -0.03
C VAL A 37 -1.62 11.79 -1.53
N TYR A 38 -0.58 11.10 -2.00
CA TYR A 38 -0.26 11.00 -3.41
C TYR A 38 -0.38 9.58 -3.95
N ALA A 39 -0.80 9.49 -5.20
CA ALA A 39 -0.68 8.28 -6.00
C ALA A 39 0.30 8.50 -7.15
N ILE A 40 0.97 7.44 -7.53
CA ILE A 40 1.93 7.38 -8.62
C ILE A 40 1.41 6.36 -9.62
N TRP A 41 1.10 6.83 -10.82
CA TRP A 41 0.63 5.98 -11.90
C TRP A 41 1.76 5.72 -12.90
N LEU A 42 2.13 4.47 -13.08
CA LEU A 42 3.07 4.04 -14.12
C LEU A 42 2.33 4.08 -15.47
N LYS A 43 2.69 5.09 -16.29
CA LYS A 43 2.02 5.35 -17.56
C LYS A 43 2.62 4.52 -18.68
N PRO A 44 1.77 3.78 -19.43
CA PRO A 44 2.24 3.20 -20.66
C PRO A 44 2.51 4.29 -21.71
N GLU A 45 3.59 4.14 -22.45
CA GLU A 45 3.87 4.98 -23.61
C GLU A 45 3.01 4.56 -24.81
N TYR A 46 2.12 5.44 -25.21
CA TYR A 46 1.33 5.25 -26.44
C TYR A 46 1.62 6.37 -27.45
N LYS A 47 1.77 5.99 -28.69
CA LYS A 47 1.82 6.98 -29.79
C LYS A 47 0.42 7.57 -29.98
N GLY A 48 0.28 8.87 -29.72
CA GLY A 48 -0.97 9.60 -29.86
C GLY A 48 -1.86 9.58 -28.63
N TYR A 49 -3.09 10.08 -28.78
CA TYR A 49 -4.07 10.19 -27.68
C TYR A 49 -4.79 8.87 -27.46
N LEU A 50 -4.81 8.41 -26.23
CA LEU A 50 -5.59 7.29 -25.77
C LEU A 50 -6.48 7.71 -24.60
N SER A 51 -7.80 7.59 -24.75
CA SER A 51 -8.73 7.91 -23.65
C SER A 51 -8.53 6.97 -22.46
N MET A 52 -8.88 7.43 -21.26
CA MET A 52 -8.80 6.62 -20.05
C MET A 52 -9.58 5.31 -20.19
N THR A 53 -10.81 5.37 -20.70
CA THR A 53 -11.63 4.18 -20.96
C THR A 53 -10.91 3.16 -21.84
N LYS A 54 -10.26 3.59 -22.92
CA LYS A 54 -9.50 2.68 -23.78
C LYS A 54 -8.28 2.09 -23.08
N ARG A 55 -7.62 2.84 -22.19
CA ARG A 55 -6.51 2.31 -21.41
C ARG A 55 -6.97 1.19 -20.49
N LEU A 56 -8.04 1.44 -19.72
CA LEU A 56 -8.60 0.49 -18.76
C LEU A 56 -9.17 -0.78 -19.44
N THR A 57 -9.67 -0.67 -20.67
CA THR A 57 -10.18 -1.83 -21.41
C THR A 57 -9.09 -2.59 -22.16
N ARG A 58 -7.88 -2.05 -22.26
CA ARG A 58 -6.77 -2.66 -23.00
C ARG A 58 -5.88 -3.54 -22.12
N CYS A 59 -5.67 -3.12 -20.87
CA CYS A 59 -4.81 -3.78 -19.90
C CYS A 59 -5.54 -3.87 -18.56
N PRO A 60 -5.30 -4.90 -17.76
CA PRO A 60 -5.76 -4.92 -16.39
C PRO A 60 -5.19 -3.75 -15.60
N SER A 61 -5.86 -3.42 -14.50
CA SER A 61 -5.46 -2.35 -13.60
C SER A 61 -5.19 -2.90 -12.21
N GLU A 62 -4.11 -2.45 -11.61
CA GLU A 62 -3.71 -2.81 -10.24
C GLU A 62 -3.49 -1.54 -9.41
N VAL A 63 -4.01 -1.54 -8.20
CA VAL A 63 -3.73 -0.52 -7.20
C VAL A 63 -2.97 -1.18 -6.04
N ILE A 64 -1.77 -0.69 -5.77
CA ILE A 64 -0.98 -1.09 -4.61
C ILE A 64 -1.07 0.04 -3.58
N ASN A 65 -1.73 -0.24 -2.47
CA ASN A 65 -1.83 0.64 -1.32
C ASN A 65 -0.77 0.27 -0.28
N ALA A 66 -0.23 1.24 0.43
CA ALA A 66 0.76 1.01 1.46
C ALA A 66 0.57 1.97 2.64
N ARG A 67 1.03 1.52 3.80
CA ARG A 67 1.06 2.30 5.04
C ARG A 67 -0.31 2.82 5.48
N HIS A 68 -1.33 1.99 5.32
CA HIS A 68 -2.63 2.21 5.94
C HIS A 68 -2.48 2.32 7.47
N HIS A 69 -1.78 1.36 8.09
CA HIS A 69 -1.27 1.50 9.45
C HIS A 69 0.10 2.15 9.40
N ALA A 70 0.20 3.36 9.89
CA ALA A 70 1.40 4.16 9.69
C ALA A 70 2.63 3.68 10.48
N ASN A 71 2.45 2.88 11.52
CA ASN A 71 3.54 2.22 12.25
C ASN A 71 4.11 0.98 11.53
N GLU A 72 3.51 0.54 10.43
CA GLU A 72 3.97 -0.56 9.57
C GLU A 72 4.85 -0.01 8.44
N VAL A 73 6.05 0.43 8.80
CA VAL A 73 6.90 1.30 7.98
C VAL A 73 7.47 0.67 6.71
N SER A 74 7.64 -0.65 6.68
CA SER A 74 8.28 -1.37 5.58
C SER A 74 7.54 -1.25 4.25
N SER A 75 6.23 -1.11 4.28
CA SER A 75 5.39 -1.06 3.08
C SER A 75 5.64 0.17 2.19
N THR A 76 5.95 1.34 2.79
CA THR A 76 6.36 2.53 2.03
C THR A 76 7.67 2.28 1.29
N ASN A 77 8.68 1.76 2.00
CA ASN A 77 9.98 1.46 1.40
C ASN A 77 9.86 0.43 0.28
N ALA A 78 9.09 -0.64 0.51
CA ALA A 78 8.84 -1.68 -0.48
C ALA A 78 8.19 -1.12 -1.76
N SER A 79 7.18 -0.25 -1.61
CA SER A 79 6.51 0.40 -2.74
C SER A 79 7.46 1.29 -3.55
N LEU A 80 8.32 2.07 -2.89
CA LEU A 80 9.29 2.94 -3.57
C LEU A 80 10.44 2.14 -4.22
N ILE A 81 10.89 1.05 -3.60
CA ILE A 81 11.86 0.13 -4.18
C ILE A 81 11.28 -0.55 -5.42
N LEU A 82 10.03 -1.02 -5.34
CA LEU A 82 9.32 -1.58 -6.48
C LEU A 82 9.27 -0.56 -7.64
N LEU A 83 8.83 0.68 -7.36
CA LEU A 83 8.80 1.73 -8.38
C LEU A 83 10.18 1.96 -9.02
N LYS A 84 11.24 2.04 -8.21
CA LYS A 84 12.61 2.19 -8.71
C LYS A 84 12.97 1.04 -9.66
N LYS A 85 12.71 -0.20 -9.27
CA LYS A 85 12.98 -1.37 -10.12
C LYS A 85 12.20 -1.31 -11.44
N LEU A 86 10.91 -0.99 -11.38
CA LEU A 86 10.05 -0.87 -12.55
C LEU A 86 10.54 0.20 -13.56
N LEU A 87 11.17 1.26 -13.05
CA LEU A 87 11.69 2.35 -13.88
C LEU A 87 13.11 2.13 -14.39
N THR A 88 13.91 1.27 -13.73
CA THR A 88 15.36 1.16 -14.02
C THR A 88 15.80 -0.22 -14.52
N GLU A 89 15.03 -1.27 -14.30
CA GLU A 89 15.39 -2.64 -14.69
C GLU A 89 14.74 -3.03 -16.01
N ASP A 90 15.53 -3.44 -16.97
CA ASP A 90 15.08 -3.78 -18.33
C ASP A 90 14.02 -4.91 -18.36
N ILE A 91 14.04 -5.80 -17.38
CA ILE A 91 13.07 -6.91 -17.29
C ILE A 91 11.61 -6.42 -17.15
N TYR A 92 11.42 -5.20 -16.63
CA TYR A 92 10.09 -4.61 -16.42
C TYR A 92 9.71 -3.59 -17.49
N ARG A 93 10.55 -3.35 -18.49
CA ARG A 93 10.34 -2.31 -19.53
C ARG A 93 8.97 -2.37 -20.18
N ASP A 94 8.48 -3.57 -20.46
CA ASP A 94 7.19 -3.78 -21.15
C ASP A 94 5.98 -3.80 -20.22
N LEU A 95 6.19 -3.74 -18.91
CA LEU A 95 5.10 -3.84 -17.93
C LEU A 95 4.07 -2.72 -18.07
N PRO A 96 4.45 -1.44 -18.28
CA PRO A 96 3.47 -0.36 -18.45
C PRO A 96 2.54 -0.53 -19.67
N GLU A 97 2.95 -1.32 -20.66
CA GLU A 97 2.09 -1.64 -21.82
C GLU A 97 1.07 -2.75 -21.50
N LYS A 98 1.31 -3.53 -20.45
CA LYS A 98 0.53 -4.72 -20.08
C LYS A 98 -0.36 -4.50 -18.86
N LEU A 99 -0.02 -3.52 -18.01
CA LEU A 99 -0.67 -3.27 -16.73
C LEU A 99 -0.79 -1.77 -16.45
N ASN A 100 -1.96 -1.34 -16.00
CA ASN A 100 -2.13 0.00 -15.42
C ASN A 100 -1.82 -0.11 -13.92
N LEU A 101 -0.61 0.25 -13.54
CA LEU A 101 -0.17 0.15 -12.14
C LEU A 101 -0.22 1.50 -11.45
N VAL A 102 -0.90 1.54 -10.31
CA VAL A 102 -1.01 2.72 -9.45
C VAL A 102 -0.50 2.37 -8.06
N LEU A 103 0.43 3.16 -7.56
CA LEU A 103 1.01 3.01 -6.22
C LEU A 103 0.54 4.15 -5.32
N VAL A 104 0.14 3.82 -4.08
CA VAL A 104 -0.08 4.77 -2.98
C VAL A 104 0.95 4.43 -1.90
N PRO A 105 2.13 5.06 -1.90
CA PRO A 105 3.22 4.64 -0.99
C PRO A 105 2.95 4.96 0.49
N MET A 106 2.05 5.91 0.77
CA MET A 106 1.72 6.33 2.13
C MET A 106 0.27 6.82 2.19
N GLU A 107 -0.64 5.95 2.64
CA GLU A 107 -2.05 6.31 2.78
C GLU A 107 -2.31 7.13 4.05
N ASN A 108 -1.85 6.64 5.21
CA ASN A 108 -2.03 7.31 6.50
C ASN A 108 -0.89 8.30 6.76
N VAL A 109 -0.92 9.41 6.05
CA VAL A 109 0.13 10.44 6.14
C VAL A 109 0.20 11.13 7.52
N ASP A 110 -0.92 11.25 8.20
CA ASP A 110 -0.98 11.86 9.53
C ASP A 110 -0.39 10.92 10.58
N GLY A 111 -0.76 9.64 10.55
CA GLY A 111 -0.16 8.64 11.40
C GLY A 111 1.34 8.47 11.14
N ALA A 112 1.77 8.58 9.88
CA ALA A 112 3.19 8.51 9.52
C ALA A 112 4.00 9.67 10.08
N ALA A 113 3.45 10.89 10.07
CA ALA A 113 4.09 12.06 10.68
C ALA A 113 4.21 11.91 12.21
N ILE A 114 3.15 11.44 12.86
CA ILE A 114 3.16 11.17 14.32
C ILE A 114 4.19 10.08 14.64
N HIS A 115 4.18 8.99 13.88
CA HIS A 115 5.12 7.88 14.09
C HIS A 115 6.57 8.34 14.00
N TYR A 116 6.91 9.12 12.97
CA TYR A 116 8.27 9.58 12.74
C TYR A 116 8.82 10.41 13.91
N GLU A 117 8.03 11.33 14.45
CA GLU A 117 8.43 12.17 15.59
C GLU A 117 8.56 11.33 16.86
N LEU A 118 7.60 10.46 17.14
CA LEU A 118 7.65 9.59 18.31
C LEU A 118 8.81 8.60 18.25
N GLN A 119 9.15 8.09 17.07
CA GLN A 119 10.25 7.16 16.87
C GLN A 119 11.61 7.81 17.17
N LYS A 120 11.78 9.10 16.88
CA LYS A 120 13.02 9.83 17.22
C LYS A 120 13.23 9.91 18.71
N GLU A 121 12.18 10.20 19.47
CA GLU A 121 12.26 10.36 20.92
C GLU A 121 12.24 9.02 21.66
N HIS A 122 11.53 8.04 21.12
CA HIS A 122 11.25 6.75 21.77
C HIS A 122 11.46 5.57 20.82
N PRO A 123 12.68 5.31 20.33
CA PRO A 123 12.95 4.31 19.30
C PRO A 123 12.57 2.88 19.69
N ASN A 124 12.46 2.59 20.97
CA ASN A 124 12.13 1.27 21.52
C ASN A 124 10.65 1.16 21.96
N TRP A 125 9.86 2.18 21.73
CA TRP A 125 8.44 2.17 22.12
C TRP A 125 7.54 1.60 21.04
N LYS A 126 6.42 1.06 21.47
CA LYS A 126 5.45 0.37 20.60
C LYS A 126 4.58 1.28 19.75
N LEU A 127 4.72 2.56 19.79
CA LEU A 127 4.09 3.62 18.96
C LEU A 127 2.72 3.26 18.33
N HIS A 128 1.89 2.51 19.05
CA HIS A 128 0.62 1.96 18.57
C HIS A 128 -0.38 3.08 18.19
N VAL A 129 -0.21 4.27 18.75
CA VAL A 129 -1.00 5.44 18.40
C VAL A 129 -0.88 5.80 16.93
N ALA A 130 0.25 5.51 16.30
CA ALA A 130 0.49 5.78 14.89
C ALA A 130 -0.29 4.85 13.93
N ARG A 131 -0.97 3.82 14.44
CA ARG A 131 -1.94 3.03 13.67
C ARG A 131 -3.14 3.87 13.22
N PHE A 132 -3.47 4.88 14.01
CA PHE A 132 -4.63 5.74 13.80
C PHE A 132 -4.25 6.99 12.98
N ASN A 133 -5.24 7.62 12.36
CA ASN A 133 -5.05 8.94 11.75
C ASN A 133 -5.09 10.06 12.81
N SER A 134 -4.96 11.33 12.39
CA SER A 134 -4.89 12.47 13.30
C SER A 134 -6.12 12.70 14.19
N ILE A 135 -7.26 12.11 13.84
CA ILE A 135 -8.48 12.17 14.66
C ILE A 135 -8.75 10.89 15.46
N GLY A 136 -7.73 10.04 15.59
CA GLY A 136 -7.79 8.83 16.41
C GLY A 136 -8.63 7.69 15.81
N LYS A 137 -8.79 7.67 14.48
CA LYS A 137 -9.56 6.63 13.78
C LYS A 137 -8.65 5.66 13.04
N GLU A 138 -8.87 4.40 13.26
CA GLU A 138 -8.49 3.34 12.34
C GLU A 138 -9.56 3.32 11.23
N PHE A 139 -9.20 3.75 10.01
CA PHE A 139 -10.21 4.12 8.99
C PHE A 139 -10.38 3.05 7.89
N TYR A 140 -9.92 1.83 8.12
CA TYR A 140 -10.10 0.74 7.16
C TYR A 140 -11.57 0.55 6.73
N TYR A 141 -12.50 0.58 7.70
CA TYR A 141 -13.92 0.42 7.42
C TYR A 141 -14.60 1.66 6.84
N GLU A 142 -13.84 2.73 6.62
CA GLU A 142 -14.33 3.96 6.01
C GLU A 142 -14.13 3.99 4.49
N HIS A 143 -13.36 3.07 3.95
CA HIS A 143 -13.24 2.89 2.50
C HIS A 143 -14.60 2.58 1.89
N PHE A 144 -14.86 3.16 0.72
CA PHE A 144 -16.12 3.02 -0.04
C PHE A 144 -17.39 3.51 0.67
N ARG A 145 -17.27 4.23 1.76
CA ARG A 145 -18.40 4.88 2.41
C ARG A 145 -18.59 6.28 1.82
N PRO A 146 -19.75 6.56 1.20
CA PRO A 146 -19.98 7.84 0.53
C PRO A 146 -20.11 9.03 1.50
N ASP A 147 -20.38 8.75 2.77
CA ASP A 147 -20.57 9.72 3.85
C ASP A 147 -19.34 9.83 4.77
N THR A 148 -18.22 9.20 4.42
CA THR A 148 -17.02 9.26 5.25
C THR A 148 -16.43 10.65 5.32
N ILE A 149 -15.99 11.02 6.52
CA ILE A 149 -15.22 12.25 6.76
C ILE A 149 -13.71 12.03 6.65
N HIS A 150 -13.28 10.78 6.48
CA HIS A 150 -11.87 10.40 6.37
C HIS A 150 -11.43 10.52 4.92
N SER A 151 -10.78 11.63 4.61
CA SER A 151 -10.36 11.94 3.25
C SER A 151 -9.32 10.99 2.70
N GLU A 152 -8.50 10.39 3.53
CA GLU A 152 -7.53 9.35 3.17
C GLU A 152 -8.26 8.14 2.55
N ALA A 153 -9.28 7.63 3.25
CA ALA A 153 -10.12 6.54 2.75
C ALA A 153 -10.85 6.91 1.45
N MET A 154 -11.34 8.15 1.36
CA MET A 154 -11.97 8.67 0.13
C MET A 154 -10.96 8.77 -1.02
N GLY A 155 -9.69 9.06 -0.72
CA GLY A 155 -8.60 9.09 -1.71
C GLY A 155 -8.45 7.75 -2.41
N LEU A 156 -8.42 6.65 -1.66
CA LEU A 156 -8.36 5.30 -2.20
C LEU A 156 -9.64 4.96 -3.00
N THR A 157 -10.82 5.30 -2.47
CA THR A 157 -12.10 5.11 -3.17
C THR A 157 -12.10 5.78 -4.54
N ARG A 158 -11.59 7.01 -4.65
CA ARG A 158 -11.48 7.73 -5.94
C ARG A 158 -10.53 7.06 -6.92
N LEU A 159 -9.48 6.41 -6.43
CA LEU A 159 -8.60 5.63 -7.30
C LEU A 159 -9.33 4.42 -7.86
N PHE A 160 -10.15 3.75 -7.07
CA PHE A 160 -11.03 2.68 -7.55
C PHE A 160 -11.98 3.15 -8.64
N GLU A 161 -12.65 4.26 -8.43
CA GLU A 161 -13.57 4.84 -9.42
C GLU A 161 -12.84 5.26 -10.70
N LYS A 162 -11.61 5.75 -10.58
CA LYS A 162 -10.82 6.24 -11.71
C LYS A 162 -10.19 5.11 -12.51
N PHE A 163 -9.65 4.09 -11.86
CA PHE A 163 -8.84 3.03 -12.49
C PHE A 163 -9.57 1.70 -12.63
N VAL A 164 -10.70 1.52 -11.93
CA VAL A 164 -11.51 0.28 -11.94
C VAL A 164 -10.60 -0.95 -11.80
N PRO A 165 -9.82 -1.07 -10.71
CA PRO A 165 -8.77 -2.07 -10.61
C PRO A 165 -9.34 -3.48 -10.63
N ASP A 166 -8.67 -4.35 -11.38
CA ASP A 166 -8.92 -5.79 -11.39
C ASP A 166 -8.29 -6.45 -10.16
N MET A 167 -7.23 -5.82 -9.61
CA MET A 167 -6.51 -6.30 -8.45
C MET A 167 -6.13 -5.15 -7.52
N ILE A 168 -6.17 -5.45 -6.23
CA ILE A 168 -5.70 -4.57 -5.17
C ILE A 168 -4.74 -5.34 -4.30
N VAL A 169 -3.60 -4.70 -4.05
CA VAL A 169 -2.64 -5.14 -3.05
C VAL A 169 -2.61 -4.10 -1.94
N ASP A 170 -2.91 -4.50 -0.73
CA ASP A 170 -2.81 -3.66 0.46
C ASP A 170 -1.60 -4.11 1.27
N ASN A 171 -0.49 -3.38 1.12
CA ASN A 171 0.78 -3.70 1.73
C ASN A 171 0.81 -3.25 3.18
N HIS A 172 0.69 -4.21 4.06
CA HIS A 172 0.96 -4.05 5.48
C HIS A 172 2.41 -4.39 5.82
N GLY A 173 2.84 -3.99 7.00
CA GLY A 173 4.10 -4.44 7.60
C GLY A 173 3.82 -5.12 8.94
N VAL A 174 4.82 -5.81 9.47
CA VAL A 174 4.78 -6.27 10.85
C VAL A 174 5.47 -5.20 11.69
N PRO A 175 4.76 -4.46 12.56
CA PRO A 175 5.39 -3.50 13.45
C PRO A 175 6.38 -4.22 14.36
N SER A 176 7.58 -3.69 14.49
CA SER A 176 8.67 -4.31 15.28
C SER A 176 8.27 -4.66 16.71
N HIS A 177 7.33 -3.91 17.27
CA HIS A 177 6.83 -4.16 18.62
C HIS A 177 5.89 -5.38 18.73
N GLU A 178 5.36 -5.91 17.65
CA GLU A 178 4.52 -7.10 17.69
C GLU A 178 5.32 -8.35 18.07
N TRP A 179 6.62 -8.32 17.83
CA TRP A 179 7.54 -9.35 18.33
C TRP A 179 7.62 -9.40 19.85
N GLU A 180 7.65 -8.25 20.49
CA GLU A 180 7.71 -8.13 21.94
C GLU A 180 6.35 -8.32 22.60
N GLN A 181 5.27 -8.18 21.82
CA GLN A 181 3.88 -8.29 22.28
C GLN A 181 3.25 -9.66 22.13
N GLN A 182 4.00 -10.67 21.78
CA GLN A 182 3.46 -12.03 21.70
C GLN A 182 2.62 -12.43 22.93
N PHE A 183 2.99 -11.91 24.09
CA PHE A 183 2.29 -12.19 25.34
C PHE A 183 1.21 -11.14 25.68
N SER A 184 1.28 -9.93 25.16
CA SER A 184 0.26 -8.92 25.41
C SER A 184 -1.00 -9.12 24.58
N GLY A 185 -0.94 -9.90 23.50
CA GLY A 185 -2.11 -10.37 22.77
C GLY A 185 -3.10 -11.18 23.62
N TYR A 186 -2.63 -11.84 24.66
CA TYR A 186 -3.50 -12.53 25.63
C TYR A 186 -4.32 -11.60 26.51
N THR A 187 -3.89 -10.38 26.70
CA THR A 187 -4.54 -9.40 27.57
C THR A 187 -5.43 -8.42 26.83
N SER A 188 -5.37 -8.38 25.48
CA SER A 188 -6.21 -7.52 24.68
C SER A 188 -7.36 -8.29 24.04
N PRO A 189 -8.62 -7.93 24.32
CA PRO A 189 -9.79 -8.56 23.68
C PRO A 189 -9.85 -8.38 22.16
N SER A 190 -9.06 -7.46 21.61
CA SER A 190 -8.96 -7.21 20.17
C SER A 190 -8.02 -8.17 19.44
N TYR A 191 -7.08 -8.79 20.15
CA TYR A 191 -6.12 -9.74 19.57
C TYR A 191 -6.59 -11.18 19.84
N LYS A 192 -7.23 -11.77 18.88
CA LYS A 192 -7.70 -13.17 18.96
C LYS A 192 -6.69 -14.18 18.43
N GLY A 193 -5.44 -13.79 18.20
CA GLY A 193 -4.46 -14.63 17.56
C GLY A 193 -3.08 -14.53 18.18
N PHE A 194 -2.37 -15.62 18.04
CA PHE A 194 -0.96 -15.76 18.37
C PHE A 194 -0.15 -15.40 17.12
N TRP A 195 0.61 -14.32 17.17
CA TRP A 195 1.57 -14.02 16.12
C TRP A 195 2.85 -14.80 16.38
N LEU A 196 3.08 -15.84 15.61
CA LEU A 196 4.32 -16.59 15.70
C LEU A 196 5.45 -15.79 15.03
N PRO A 197 6.67 -15.79 15.61
CA PRO A 197 7.84 -15.17 14.99
C PRO A 197 8.17 -15.69 13.58
N SER A 198 7.76 -16.91 13.28
CA SER A 198 7.89 -17.52 11.96
C SER A 198 6.95 -16.99 10.90
N SER A 199 5.99 -16.14 11.26
CA SER A 199 5.06 -15.50 10.32
C SER A 199 5.53 -14.11 9.88
N LEU A 200 6.83 -13.93 9.67
CA LEU A 200 7.41 -12.72 9.07
C LEU A 200 6.87 -12.45 7.67
N LEU A 201 6.44 -13.48 6.98
CA LEU A 201 5.73 -13.40 5.73
C LEU A 201 4.26 -13.71 6.00
N TYR A 202 3.52 -12.65 6.09
CA TYR A 202 2.14 -12.70 6.40
C TYR A 202 1.38 -12.10 5.22
N GLY A 203 0.80 -12.98 4.43
CA GLY A 203 -0.08 -12.60 3.35
C GLY A 203 -1.51 -12.98 3.72
N TYR A 204 -2.38 -12.00 3.83
CA TYR A 204 -3.81 -12.24 3.78
C TYR A 204 -4.26 -12.18 2.35
N PHE A 205 -4.58 -13.35 1.81
CA PHE A 205 -5.34 -13.40 0.59
C PHE A 205 -6.81 -13.49 0.95
N TRP A 206 -7.52 -12.41 0.76
CA TRP A 206 -8.96 -12.41 0.92
C TRP A 206 -9.58 -13.19 -0.21
N TYR A 207 -9.98 -14.42 0.11
CA TYR A 207 -10.74 -15.22 -0.81
C TYR A 207 -12.19 -14.78 -0.78
N VAL A 208 -12.74 -14.56 -1.94
CA VAL A 208 -14.18 -14.48 -2.08
C VAL A 208 -14.70 -15.91 -2.07
N THR A 209 -15.17 -16.36 -0.91
CA THR A 209 -15.63 -17.74 -0.69
C THR A 209 -17.06 -17.96 -1.14
N ASN A 210 -17.81 -16.92 -1.51
CA ASN A 210 -19.15 -17.05 -2.04
C ASN A 210 -19.10 -17.78 -3.39
N PRO A 211 -19.93 -18.85 -3.60
CA PRO A 211 -19.97 -19.58 -4.86
C PRO A 211 -20.27 -18.72 -6.10
N GLU A 212 -20.91 -17.57 -5.94
CA GLU A 212 -21.16 -16.61 -7.01
C GLU A 212 -19.85 -15.96 -7.53
N TYR A 213 -18.79 -15.94 -6.73
CA TYR A 213 -17.50 -15.31 -7.04
C TYR A 213 -16.37 -16.32 -7.24
N LYS A 214 -16.70 -17.53 -7.71
CA LYS A 214 -15.71 -18.60 -7.92
C LYS A 214 -14.55 -18.25 -8.83
N ASP A 215 -14.76 -17.33 -9.78
CA ASP A 215 -13.71 -16.90 -10.70
C ASP A 215 -12.71 -15.97 -9.98
N ASN A 216 -13.17 -15.12 -9.06
CA ASN A 216 -12.29 -14.33 -8.21
C ASN A 216 -11.45 -15.23 -7.28
N TYR A 217 -12.07 -16.26 -6.71
CA TYR A 217 -11.34 -17.25 -5.91
C TYR A 217 -10.24 -17.93 -6.73
N ARG A 218 -10.53 -18.36 -7.95
CA ARG A 218 -9.57 -19.01 -8.84
C ARG A 218 -8.37 -18.08 -9.14
N VAL A 219 -8.63 -16.83 -9.52
CA VAL A 219 -7.57 -15.84 -9.79
C VAL A 219 -6.73 -15.58 -8.54
N ASN A 220 -7.36 -15.37 -7.38
CA ASN A 220 -6.63 -15.17 -6.12
C ASN A 220 -5.75 -16.37 -5.77
N LYS A 221 -6.25 -17.59 -6.01
CA LYS A 221 -5.47 -18.81 -5.75
C LYS A 221 -4.27 -18.96 -6.69
N GLU A 222 -4.45 -18.65 -7.97
CA GLU A 222 -3.35 -18.63 -8.95
C GLU A 222 -2.26 -17.60 -8.54
N MET A 223 -2.65 -16.43 -8.05
CA MET A 223 -1.71 -15.41 -7.57
C MET A 223 -0.98 -15.86 -6.31
N GLU A 224 -1.69 -16.45 -5.34
CA GLU A 224 -1.08 -17.03 -4.13
C GLU A 224 -0.02 -18.06 -4.48
N ASP A 225 -0.32 -18.97 -5.40
CA ASP A 225 0.61 -20.01 -5.84
C ASP A 225 1.86 -19.40 -6.49
N VAL A 226 1.73 -18.39 -7.35
CA VAL A 226 2.86 -17.69 -7.96
C VAL A 226 3.73 -16.99 -6.91
N ILE A 227 3.13 -16.34 -5.93
CA ILE A 227 3.87 -15.68 -4.85
C ILE A 227 4.58 -16.71 -3.98
N ALA A 228 3.91 -17.80 -3.61
CA ALA A 228 4.49 -18.87 -2.82
C ALA A 228 5.69 -19.55 -3.52
N ASP A 229 5.55 -19.78 -4.84
CA ASP A 229 6.65 -20.33 -5.65
C ASP A 229 7.85 -19.38 -5.69
N LYS A 230 7.61 -18.07 -5.87
CA LYS A 230 8.69 -17.07 -5.87
C LYS A 230 9.38 -16.95 -4.53
N ILE A 231 8.66 -17.04 -3.44
CA ILE A 231 9.24 -17.08 -2.08
C ILE A 231 10.09 -18.33 -1.89
N ALA A 232 9.60 -19.49 -2.37
CA ALA A 232 10.32 -20.74 -2.25
C ALA A 232 11.61 -20.80 -3.12
N GLU A 233 11.68 -19.99 -4.19
CA GLU A 233 12.87 -19.84 -5.03
C GLU A 233 13.93 -18.92 -4.41
N ASP A 234 13.60 -18.13 -3.41
CA ASP A 234 14.51 -17.18 -2.77
C ASP A 234 15.39 -17.89 -1.72
N GLU A 235 16.69 -17.96 -2.00
CA GLU A 235 17.66 -18.62 -1.14
C GLU A 235 18.00 -17.81 0.14
N GLU A 236 17.61 -16.52 0.20
CA GLU A 236 17.87 -15.63 1.34
C GLU A 236 16.74 -15.66 2.39
N MET A 237 15.61 -16.24 2.07
CA MET A 237 14.43 -16.38 2.95
C MET A 237 14.26 -17.81 3.46
#